data_c9bf032e36e8ceb073683004b85be464
#
_entry.id   c9bf032e36e8ceb073683004b85be464
#
_cell.length_a   1.000
_cell.length_b   1.000
_cell.length_c   1.000
_cell.angle_alpha   90.00
_cell.angle_beta   90.00
_cell.angle_gamma   90.00
#
_symmetry.space_group_name_H-M   'P 1'
#
loop_
_entity.id
_entity.type
_entity.pdbx_description
1 polymer ?
#
loop_
_entity_poly.entity_id
_entity_poly.type
_entity_poly.pdbx_seq_one_letter_code
_entity_poly.pdbx_strand_id
1 'polypeptide(L)'
;MKRLIGLFLLSALLLGGCTDQERQAFEAKCDAPLRERVTTLVQGGHSDVLDVLGKTAGPIDDARRSKLTGAGADLGTVTGDLFTARIPASAVARVAAIDFVTSLQLAQTRDPQQP
;
A
#
# COMPACT_ATOMS: atom_id res chain seq x y z
N MET A 1 12.12 -15.29 -34.08
CA MET A 1 11.40 -14.03 -34.15
C MET A 1 10.34 -13.93 -33.08
N LYS A 2 9.54 -14.96 -32.89
CA LYS A 2 8.55 -14.91 -31.82
C LYS A 2 9.15 -14.76 -30.44
N ARG A 3 10.34 -15.32 -30.26
CA ARG A 3 11.04 -15.21 -28.96
C ARG A 3 11.43 -13.78 -28.65
N LEU A 4 11.81 -13.02 -29.66
CA LEU A 4 12.17 -11.64 -29.45
C LEU A 4 10.99 -10.81 -28.98
N ILE A 5 9.81 -11.10 -29.52
CA ILE A 5 8.58 -10.41 -29.12
C ILE A 5 8.25 -10.73 -27.68
N GLY A 6 8.42 -11.98 -27.28
CA GLY A 6 8.19 -12.37 -25.90
C GLY A 6 9.11 -11.67 -24.91
N LEU A 7 10.38 -11.55 -25.28
CA LEU A 7 11.34 -10.85 -24.45
C LEU A 7 10.99 -9.37 -24.33
N PHE A 8 10.52 -8.79 -25.41
CA PHE A 8 10.10 -7.40 -25.43
C PHE A 8 8.96 -7.15 -24.45
N LEU A 9 7.99 -8.05 -24.44
CA LEU A 9 6.85 -7.94 -23.54
C LEU A 9 7.29 -8.04 -22.09
N LEU A 10 8.20 -8.94 -21.79
CA LEU A 10 8.72 -9.08 -20.44
C LEU A 10 9.42 -7.81 -19.98
N SER A 11 10.21 -7.21 -20.87
CA SER A 11 10.89 -5.96 -20.53
C SER A 11 9.90 -4.86 -20.22
N ALA A 12 8.83 -4.77 -20.98
CA ALA A 12 7.81 -3.77 -20.75
C ALA A 12 7.15 -3.95 -19.39
N LEU A 13 6.89 -5.19 -19.01
CA LEU A 13 6.31 -5.46 -17.70
C LEU A 13 7.23 -5.06 -16.57
N LEU A 14 8.52 -5.32 -16.74
CA LEU A 14 9.49 -4.95 -15.72
C LEU A 14 9.64 -3.44 -15.58
N LEU A 15 9.49 -2.73 -16.68
CA LEU A 15 9.58 -1.28 -16.67
C LEU A 15 8.32 -0.61 -16.16
N GLY A 16 7.24 -1.36 -16.02
CA GLY A 16 5.95 -0.80 -15.67
C GLY A 16 5.81 -0.30 -14.25
N GLY A 17 6.77 -0.54 -13.35
CA GLY A 17 6.69 -0.10 -11.97
C GLY A 17 5.75 -0.95 -11.15
N CYS A 18 4.54 -0.44 -10.88
CA CYS A 18 3.54 -1.20 -10.15
C CYS A 18 3.02 -2.36 -10.99
N THR A 19 2.89 -3.53 -10.38
CA THR A 19 2.27 -4.67 -11.02
C THR A 19 0.77 -4.46 -11.12
N ASP A 20 0.12 -5.22 -11.99
CA ASP A 20 -1.35 -5.18 -12.07
C ASP A 20 -1.96 -5.60 -10.75
N GLN A 21 -1.35 -6.56 -10.08
CA GLN A 21 -1.83 -7.04 -8.80
C GLN A 21 -1.81 -5.93 -7.76
N GLU A 22 -0.73 -5.15 -7.71
CA GLU A 22 -0.65 -4.02 -6.78
C GLU A 22 -1.70 -2.97 -7.09
N ARG A 23 -1.91 -2.68 -8.37
CA ARG A 23 -2.90 -1.70 -8.77
C ARG A 23 -4.32 -2.16 -8.39
N GLN A 24 -4.63 -3.42 -8.65
CA GLN A 24 -5.94 -3.95 -8.31
C GLN A 24 -6.16 -3.94 -6.81
N ALA A 25 -5.15 -4.33 -6.04
CA ALA A 25 -5.26 -4.31 -4.59
C ALA A 25 -5.44 -2.90 -4.06
N PHE A 26 -4.69 -1.96 -4.63
CA PHE A 26 -4.81 -0.56 -4.25
C PHE A 26 -6.24 -0.05 -4.45
N GLU A 27 -6.82 -0.35 -5.60
CA GLU A 27 -8.17 0.10 -5.90
C GLU A 27 -9.23 -0.61 -5.08
N ALA A 28 -9.00 -1.89 -4.78
CA ALA A 28 -10.00 -2.69 -4.07
C ALA A 28 -9.95 -2.52 -2.57
N LYS A 29 -8.78 -2.31 -1.99
CA LYS A 29 -8.60 -2.35 -0.54
C LYS A 29 -8.43 -0.98 0.11
N CYS A 30 -7.97 0.01 -0.64
CA CYS A 30 -7.78 1.36 -0.10
C CYS A 30 -9.05 2.17 -0.25
N ASP A 31 -9.38 2.95 0.79
CA ASP A 31 -10.57 3.81 0.68
C ASP A 31 -10.28 5.00 -0.24
N ALA A 32 -11.34 5.72 -0.58
CA ALA A 32 -11.22 6.81 -1.55
C ALA A 32 -10.28 7.92 -1.08
N PRO A 33 -10.35 8.39 0.18
CA PRO A 33 -9.42 9.42 0.63
C PRO A 33 -7.96 8.98 0.54
N LEU A 34 -7.67 7.72 0.85
CA LEU A 34 -6.30 7.22 0.76
C LEU A 34 -5.85 7.16 -0.69
N ARG A 35 -6.72 6.65 -1.58
CA ARG A 35 -6.38 6.57 -3.00
C ARG A 35 -6.09 7.94 -3.59
N GLU A 36 -6.91 8.91 -3.26
CA GLU A 36 -6.73 10.27 -3.77
C GLU A 36 -5.42 10.87 -3.29
N ARG A 37 -5.13 10.70 -2.01
CA ARG A 37 -3.91 11.27 -1.44
C ARG A 37 -2.67 10.61 -2.06
N VAL A 38 -2.68 9.30 -2.19
CA VAL A 38 -1.55 8.59 -2.78
C VAL A 38 -1.36 9.02 -4.23
N THR A 39 -2.44 9.07 -4.99
CA THR A 39 -2.36 9.43 -6.40
C THR A 39 -1.80 10.83 -6.57
N THR A 40 -2.28 11.78 -5.77
CA THR A 40 -1.81 13.16 -5.85
C THR A 40 -0.32 13.25 -5.52
N LEU A 41 0.11 12.58 -4.46
CA LEU A 41 1.51 12.63 -4.05
C LEU A 41 2.42 11.97 -5.07
N VAL A 42 2.04 10.81 -5.55
CA VAL A 42 2.88 10.07 -6.50
C VAL A 42 2.97 10.81 -7.82
N GLN A 43 1.87 11.36 -8.32
CA GLN A 43 1.88 12.13 -9.55
C GLN A 43 2.74 13.39 -9.43
N GLY A 44 2.78 13.97 -8.25
CA GLY A 44 3.62 15.13 -8.00
C GLY A 44 5.08 14.80 -7.73
N GLY A 45 5.45 13.53 -7.77
CA GLY A 45 6.82 13.13 -7.48
C GLY A 45 7.16 13.12 -6.01
N HIS A 46 6.14 13.13 -5.15
CA HIS A 46 6.34 13.13 -3.70
C HIS A 46 6.05 11.75 -3.13
N SER A 47 6.76 11.41 -2.07
CA SER A 47 6.53 10.16 -1.37
C SER A 47 6.41 10.44 0.12
N ASP A 48 5.54 11.37 0.46
CA ASP A 48 5.29 11.69 1.85
C ASP A 48 4.72 10.47 2.57
N VAL A 49 5.02 10.40 3.86
CA VAL A 49 4.54 9.30 4.70
C VAL A 49 3.13 9.62 5.14
N LEU A 50 2.24 8.65 4.99
CA LEU A 50 0.84 8.79 5.34
C LEU A 50 0.52 7.93 6.56
N ASP A 51 -0.35 8.42 7.42
CA ASP A 51 -0.89 7.63 8.51
C ASP A 51 -2.05 6.81 8.00
N VAL A 52 -1.97 5.50 8.22
CA VAL A 52 -2.92 4.55 7.65
C VAL A 52 -3.43 3.64 8.75
N LEU A 53 -4.72 3.36 8.71
CA LEU A 53 -5.33 2.32 9.52
C LEU A 53 -5.60 1.12 8.64
N GLY A 54 -5.06 -0.03 9.02
CA GLY A 54 -5.18 -1.24 8.23
C GLY A 54 -5.90 -2.34 8.96
N LYS A 55 -6.47 -3.24 8.18
CA LYS A 55 -7.14 -4.43 8.71
C LYS A 55 -6.64 -5.65 7.97
N THR A 56 -6.51 -6.75 8.71
CA THR A 56 -6.01 -8.00 8.14
C THR A 56 -7.01 -9.12 8.36
N ALA A 57 -6.84 -10.19 7.59
CA ALA A 57 -7.61 -11.42 7.77
C ALA A 57 -6.96 -12.21 8.89
N GLY A 58 -7.45 -12.00 10.11
CA GLY A 58 -6.92 -12.69 11.28
C GLY A 58 -5.83 -11.91 11.99
N PRO A 59 -5.39 -12.39 13.14
CA PRO A 59 -4.45 -11.66 13.99
C PRO A 59 -3.09 -11.48 13.32
N ILE A 60 -2.42 -10.40 13.69
CA ILE A 60 -1.11 -10.07 13.13
C ILE A 60 -0.04 -10.69 14.04
N ASP A 61 0.56 -11.77 13.56
CA ASP A 61 1.68 -12.41 14.26
C ASP A 61 3.01 -11.83 13.78
N ASP A 62 4.11 -12.39 14.29
CA ASP A 62 5.43 -11.89 13.95
C ASP A 62 5.73 -12.01 12.46
N ALA A 63 5.31 -13.10 11.83
CA ALA A 63 5.53 -13.29 10.41
C ALA A 63 4.79 -12.24 9.58
N ARG A 64 3.55 -11.96 9.94
CA ARG A 64 2.77 -10.94 9.25
C ARG A 64 3.32 -9.55 9.50
N ARG A 65 3.76 -9.29 10.73
CA ARG A 65 4.39 -8.03 11.05
C ARG A 65 5.62 -7.81 10.18
N SER A 66 6.44 -8.84 10.01
CA SER A 66 7.64 -8.74 9.17
C SER A 66 7.28 -8.46 7.72
N LYS A 67 6.22 -9.07 7.21
CA LYS A 67 5.80 -8.83 5.84
C LYS A 67 5.32 -7.39 5.64
N LEU A 68 4.56 -6.87 6.59
CA LEU A 68 4.11 -5.49 6.54
C LEU A 68 5.29 -4.53 6.55
N THR A 69 6.21 -4.75 7.47
CA THR A 69 7.40 -3.91 7.59
C THR A 69 8.26 -3.99 6.33
N GLY A 70 8.44 -5.19 5.80
CA GLY A 70 9.23 -5.39 4.58
C GLY A 70 8.62 -4.72 3.37
N ALA A 71 7.31 -4.51 3.36
CA ALA A 71 6.64 -3.82 2.25
C ALA A 71 6.68 -2.30 2.39
N GLY A 72 7.14 -1.79 3.53
CA GLY A 72 7.29 -0.35 3.73
C GLY A 72 6.39 0.23 4.81
N ALA A 73 5.66 -0.59 5.56
CA ALA A 73 4.79 -0.11 6.61
C ALA A 73 5.57 0.01 7.92
N ASP A 74 5.59 1.20 8.48
CA ASP A 74 6.16 1.42 9.80
C ASP A 74 5.02 1.28 10.81
N LEU A 75 4.94 0.13 11.47
CA LEU A 75 3.81 -0.21 12.31
C LEU A 75 3.83 0.59 13.61
N GLY A 76 2.68 1.15 13.95
CA GLY A 76 2.49 1.81 15.23
C GLY A 76 1.84 0.85 16.22
N THR A 77 0.52 0.89 16.28
CA THR A 77 -0.24 0.04 17.21
C THR A 77 -0.79 -1.16 16.45
N VAL A 78 -0.68 -2.33 17.06
CA VAL A 78 -1.27 -3.57 16.52
C VAL A 78 -2.20 -4.13 17.58
N THR A 79 -3.47 -4.33 17.21
CA THR A 79 -4.47 -4.87 18.11
C THR A 79 -5.28 -5.90 17.34
N GLY A 80 -4.99 -7.18 17.56
CA GLY A 80 -5.68 -8.25 16.85
C GLY A 80 -5.45 -8.17 15.35
N ASP A 81 -6.51 -7.88 14.61
CA ASP A 81 -6.47 -7.77 13.15
C ASP A 81 -6.43 -6.32 12.66
N LEU A 82 -6.27 -5.36 13.57
CA LEU A 82 -6.18 -3.95 13.22
C LEU A 82 -4.78 -3.43 13.51
N PHE A 83 -4.32 -2.52 12.66
CA PHE A 83 -3.03 -1.91 12.89
C PHE A 83 -3.04 -0.48 12.37
N THR A 84 -2.20 0.35 13.00
CA THR A 84 -1.87 1.66 12.45
C THR A 84 -0.46 1.59 11.90
N ALA A 85 -0.21 2.36 10.87
CA ALA A 85 1.11 2.36 10.25
C ALA A 85 1.35 3.69 9.56
N ARG A 86 2.63 4.00 9.43
CA ARG A 86 3.06 5.11 8.60
C ARG A 86 3.65 4.51 7.35
N ILE A 87 3.09 4.85 6.20
CA ILE A 87 3.46 4.22 4.94
C ILE A 87 3.76 5.31 3.93
N PRO A 88 4.96 5.27 3.30
CA PRO A 88 5.22 6.21 2.21
C PRO A 88 4.21 6.02 1.09
N ALA A 89 3.81 7.12 0.47
CA ALA A 89 2.80 7.06 -0.59
C ALA A 89 3.18 6.04 -1.66
N SER A 90 4.46 5.95 -2.00
CA SER A 90 4.92 5.02 -3.04
C SER A 90 4.85 3.55 -2.62
N ALA A 91 4.68 3.27 -1.33
CA ALA A 91 4.63 1.90 -0.83
C ALA A 91 3.22 1.42 -0.51
N VAL A 92 2.21 2.29 -0.58
CA VAL A 92 0.85 1.93 -0.18
C VAL A 92 0.31 0.79 -1.04
N ALA A 93 0.51 0.83 -2.35
CA ALA A 93 0.01 -0.23 -3.23
C ALA A 93 0.68 -1.56 -2.91
N ARG A 94 1.96 -1.54 -2.56
CA ARG A 94 2.69 -2.76 -2.20
C ARG A 94 2.14 -3.38 -0.92
N VAL A 95 1.85 -2.56 0.06
CA VAL A 95 1.24 -3.04 1.30
C VAL A 95 -0.16 -3.60 1.03
N ALA A 96 -0.94 -2.91 0.20
CA ALA A 96 -2.28 -3.38 -0.15
C ALA A 96 -2.25 -4.73 -0.86
N ALA A 97 -1.20 -5.01 -1.62
CA ALA A 97 -1.10 -6.27 -2.38
C ALA A 97 -0.79 -7.47 -1.50
N ILE A 98 -0.47 -7.29 -0.23
CA ILE A 98 -0.22 -8.40 0.68
C ILE A 98 -1.53 -9.18 0.89
N ASP A 99 -1.45 -10.50 0.76
CA ASP A 99 -2.64 -11.36 0.74
C ASP A 99 -3.54 -11.17 1.94
N PHE A 100 -2.96 -11.09 3.13
CA PHE A 100 -3.76 -11.02 4.34
C PHE A 100 -4.26 -9.62 4.67
N VAL A 101 -3.81 -8.58 3.96
CA VAL A 101 -4.35 -7.25 4.15
C VAL A 101 -5.69 -7.15 3.45
N THR A 102 -6.73 -6.79 4.20
CA THR A 102 -8.09 -6.71 3.66
C THR A 102 -8.53 -5.28 3.36
N SER A 103 -8.02 -4.31 4.11
CA SER A 103 -8.36 -2.92 3.85
C SER A 103 -7.32 -1.98 4.42
N LEU A 104 -7.20 -0.82 3.79
CA LEU A 104 -6.36 0.28 4.24
C LEU A 104 -7.18 1.55 4.16
N GLN A 105 -7.13 2.35 5.21
CA GLN A 105 -7.85 3.62 5.28
C GLN A 105 -6.90 4.72 5.65
N LEU A 106 -7.11 5.89 5.06
CA LEU A 106 -6.36 7.06 5.49
C LEU A 106 -6.79 7.38 6.92
N ALA A 107 -5.84 7.29 7.84
CA ALA A 107 -6.12 7.65 9.22
C ALA A 107 -6.18 9.16 9.28
N GLN A 108 -7.35 9.68 9.58
CA GLN A 108 -7.49 11.10 9.71
C GLN A 108 -7.04 11.49 11.09
N THR A 109 -5.85 12.01 11.15
CA THR A 109 -5.38 12.60 12.37
C THR A 109 -6.26 13.79 12.64
N ARG A 110 -7.04 13.71 13.67
CA ARG A 110 -7.84 14.85 14.03
C ARG A 110 -6.91 15.98 14.41
N ASP A 111 -6.90 16.98 13.58
CA ASP A 111 -6.11 18.16 13.83
C ASP A 111 -6.68 18.88 15.03
N PRO A 112 -5.89 19.10 16.08
CA PRO A 112 -6.44 19.79 17.28
C PRO A 112 -6.92 21.20 17.01
N GLN A 113 -6.44 21.82 15.95
CA GLN A 113 -6.93 23.14 15.61
C GLN A 113 -8.25 23.11 14.92
N GLN A 114 -8.69 21.96 14.51
CA GLN A 114 -9.99 21.89 13.87
C GLN A 114 -11.04 21.81 14.92
N PRO A 115 -11.78 22.84 15.09
CA PRO A 115 -12.83 22.85 16.10
C PRO A 115 -13.94 21.91 15.76
#